data_858c82b3e89b9a5ac80af5ba2171e9fe
#
_entry.id   858c82b3e89b9a5ac80af5ba2171e9fe
#
_cell.length_a   1.000
_cell.length_b   1.000
_cell.length_c   1.000
_cell.angle_alpha   90.00
_cell.angle_beta   90.00
_cell.angle_gamma   90.00
#
_symmetry.space_group_name_H-M   'P 1'
#
loop_
_entity.id
_entity.type
_entity.pdbx_description
1 polymer ?
#
loop_
_entity_poly.entity_id
_entity_poly.type
_entity_poly.pdbx_seq_one_letter_code
_entity_poly.pdbx_strand_id
1 'polypeptide(L)'
;MKKKTKIKERINEMDKIYNNLSIENLIETEWFNQFNRNQQKEILKGLETNIDVSLYAKTKFNNYQMKEIRLGLEDNLEVSIYANSEFDEFQMDQIRRGLLDNLDVSIYTKPDFTWKQMWQIKLGLEDNLDVSIYAKKDFSWEQMKKIKDFMKQGLDISIYMKSTNIVKEKEIRNN
;
A
#
# COMPACT_ATOMS: atom_id res chain seq x y z
N MET A 1 30.39 2.67 -0.03
CA MET A 1 29.33 3.57 0.42
C MET A 1 29.21 4.86 -0.41
N LYS A 2 30.26 5.65 -0.63
CA LYS A 2 30.22 6.97 -1.36
C LYS A 2 29.62 6.92 -2.80
N LYS A 3 29.76 5.81 -3.55
CA LYS A 3 29.24 5.68 -4.92
C LYS A 3 27.71 5.54 -4.98
N LYS A 4 27.10 4.83 -4.02
CA LYS A 4 25.63 4.66 -3.94
C LYS A 4 24.91 5.96 -3.53
N THR A 5 25.52 6.75 -2.66
CA THR A 5 25.01 8.05 -2.22
C THR A 5 24.97 9.04 -3.39
N LYS A 6 26.07 9.12 -4.16
CA LYS A 6 26.19 10.01 -5.32
C LYS A 6 25.19 9.68 -6.46
N ILE A 7 24.84 8.40 -6.63
CA ILE A 7 23.83 7.97 -7.62
C ILE A 7 22.42 8.37 -7.14
N LYS A 8 22.10 8.19 -5.84
CA LYS A 8 20.83 8.64 -5.26
C LYS A 8 20.64 10.16 -5.36
N GLU A 9 21.68 10.93 -5.08
CA GLU A 9 21.65 12.39 -5.20
C GLU A 9 21.41 12.83 -6.64
N ARG A 10 22.06 12.21 -7.64
CA ARG A 10 21.85 12.50 -9.06
C ARG A 10 20.44 12.14 -9.56
N ILE A 11 19.88 11.03 -9.08
CA ILE A 11 18.50 10.64 -9.41
C ILE A 11 17.53 11.69 -8.85
N ASN A 12 17.71 12.12 -7.60
CA ASN A 12 16.87 13.15 -6.99
C ASN A 12 16.99 14.53 -7.65
N GLU A 13 18.17 14.90 -8.15
CA GLU A 13 18.35 16.14 -8.91
C GLU A 13 17.69 16.07 -10.29
N MET A 14 17.81 14.93 -10.98
CA MET A 14 17.15 14.74 -12.28
C MET A 14 15.62 14.73 -12.15
N ASP A 15 15.09 14.07 -11.15
CA ASP A 15 13.64 14.06 -10.87
C ASP A 15 13.10 15.49 -10.65
N LYS A 16 13.84 16.36 -9.95
CA LYS A 16 13.49 17.77 -9.76
C LYS A 16 13.55 18.60 -11.05
N ILE A 17 14.50 18.30 -11.93
CA ILE A 17 14.65 18.99 -13.22
C ILE A 17 13.44 18.71 -14.09
N TYR A 18 12.99 17.46 -14.17
CA TYR A 18 11.86 17.07 -15.03
C TYR A 18 10.51 17.61 -14.52
N ASN A 19 10.34 17.77 -13.21
CA ASN A 19 9.14 18.41 -12.64
C ASN A 19 9.02 19.90 -13.00
N ASN A 20 10.09 20.56 -13.41
CA ASN A 20 10.10 21.97 -13.79
C ASN A 20 10.10 22.22 -15.30
N LEU A 21 10.12 21.16 -16.14
CA LEU A 21 9.99 21.29 -17.59
C LEU A 21 8.52 21.53 -17.98
N SER A 22 8.29 22.25 -19.09
CA SER A 22 6.97 22.24 -19.71
C SER A 22 6.62 20.83 -20.16
N ILE A 23 5.34 20.47 -20.15
CA ILE A 23 4.88 19.13 -20.57
C ILE A 23 5.36 18.81 -21.98
N GLU A 24 5.36 19.78 -22.88
CA GLU A 24 5.82 19.64 -24.26
C GLU A 24 7.30 19.25 -24.36
N ASN A 25 8.14 19.84 -23.54
CA ASN A 25 9.57 19.48 -23.47
C ASN A 25 9.80 18.14 -22.76
N LEU A 26 8.99 17.83 -21.77
CA LEU A 26 9.11 16.61 -20.98
C LEU A 26 8.83 15.36 -21.82
N ILE A 27 7.78 15.36 -22.64
CA ILE A 27 7.38 14.20 -23.46
C ILE A 27 8.43 13.79 -24.49
N GLU A 28 9.36 14.68 -24.85
CA GLU A 28 10.45 14.40 -25.77
C GLU A 28 11.71 13.83 -25.09
N THR A 29 11.74 13.81 -23.76
CA THR A 29 12.90 13.33 -23.02
C THR A 29 13.04 11.80 -23.01
N GLU A 30 14.29 11.31 -22.98
CA GLU A 30 14.57 9.88 -22.78
C GLU A 30 14.00 9.38 -21.45
N TRP A 31 14.00 10.24 -20.41
CA TRP A 31 13.42 9.91 -19.11
C TRP A 31 11.93 9.59 -19.21
N PHE A 32 11.15 10.41 -19.95
CA PHE A 32 9.72 10.15 -20.10
C PHE A 32 9.45 8.95 -21.00
N ASN A 33 10.26 8.77 -22.03
CA ASN A 33 10.11 7.70 -23.00
C ASN A 33 10.50 6.29 -22.48
N GLN A 34 11.14 6.20 -21.30
CA GLN A 34 11.36 4.89 -20.63
C GLN A 34 10.07 4.28 -20.08
N PHE A 35 9.02 5.07 -19.87
CA PHE A 35 7.73 4.64 -19.35
C PHE A 35 6.81 4.19 -20.49
N ASN A 36 6.00 3.14 -20.23
CA ASN A 36 4.97 2.76 -21.17
C ASN A 36 3.82 3.80 -21.17
N ARG A 37 2.97 3.75 -22.21
CA ARG A 37 1.88 4.74 -22.40
C ARG A 37 0.96 4.91 -21.18
N ASN A 38 0.69 3.85 -20.43
CA ASN A 38 -0.20 3.95 -19.27
C ASN A 38 0.51 4.59 -18.06
N GLN A 39 1.80 4.29 -17.85
CA GLN A 39 2.64 4.95 -16.86
C GLN A 39 2.80 6.44 -17.20
N GLN A 40 3.07 6.78 -18.49
CA GLN A 40 3.15 8.15 -18.97
C GLN A 40 1.87 8.94 -18.66
N LYS A 41 0.69 8.33 -18.84
CA LYS A 41 -0.60 8.98 -18.49
C LYS A 41 -0.69 9.32 -17.00
N GLU A 42 -0.24 8.45 -16.10
CA GLU A 42 -0.28 8.73 -14.66
C GLU A 42 0.74 9.81 -14.27
N ILE A 43 1.89 9.88 -14.95
CA ILE A 43 2.87 10.96 -14.77
C ILE A 43 2.27 12.31 -15.20
N LEU A 44 1.68 12.36 -16.40
CA LEU A 44 1.06 13.59 -16.92
C LEU A 44 -0.05 14.10 -16.00
N LYS A 45 -0.93 13.21 -15.52
CA LYS A 45 -1.98 13.60 -14.57
C LYS A 45 -1.42 14.24 -13.29
N GLY A 46 -0.33 13.71 -12.75
CA GLY A 46 0.30 14.29 -11.57
C GLY A 46 0.89 15.68 -11.85
N LEU A 47 1.52 15.86 -13.02
CA LEU A 47 2.04 17.17 -13.43
C LEU A 47 0.92 18.20 -13.64
N GLU A 48 -0.22 17.78 -14.25
CA GLU A 48 -1.39 18.62 -14.44
C GLU A 48 -2.00 19.11 -13.10
N THR A 49 -1.90 18.28 -12.05
CA THR A 49 -2.36 18.62 -10.69
C THR A 49 -1.25 19.16 -9.80
N ASN A 50 -0.09 19.48 -10.37
CA ASN A 50 1.10 20.01 -9.68
C ASN A 50 1.62 19.11 -8.54
N ILE A 51 1.52 17.78 -8.74
CA ILE A 51 2.03 16.76 -7.82
C ILE A 51 3.50 16.46 -8.11
N ASP A 52 4.31 16.26 -7.07
CA ASP A 52 5.69 15.78 -7.21
C ASP A 52 5.71 14.35 -7.74
N VAL A 53 5.86 14.21 -9.06
CA VAL A 53 5.86 12.91 -9.74
C VAL A 53 7.10 12.08 -9.42
N SER A 54 8.18 12.66 -8.87
CA SER A 54 9.42 11.95 -8.56
C SER A 54 9.23 10.79 -7.57
N LEU A 55 8.19 10.87 -6.76
CA LEU A 55 7.87 9.84 -5.77
C LEU A 55 7.37 8.53 -6.41
N TYR A 56 6.69 8.62 -7.57
CA TYR A 56 6.09 7.45 -8.21
C TYR A 56 6.50 7.22 -9.67
N ALA A 57 7.06 8.21 -10.37
CA ALA A 57 7.57 8.06 -11.73
C ALA A 57 8.85 7.21 -11.76
N LYS A 58 8.70 5.94 -11.46
CA LYS A 58 9.76 4.93 -11.38
C LYS A 58 9.31 3.69 -12.13
N THR A 59 10.15 3.18 -13.03
CA THR A 59 9.82 2.02 -13.90
C THR A 59 9.47 0.74 -13.13
N LYS A 60 9.85 0.66 -11.85
CA LYS A 60 9.50 -0.45 -10.96
C LYS A 60 8.01 -0.50 -10.58
N PHE A 61 7.28 0.62 -10.70
CA PHE A 61 5.84 0.66 -10.45
C PHE A 61 5.07 0.44 -11.74
N ASN A 62 4.04 -0.40 -11.72
CA ASN A 62 3.07 -0.44 -12.80
C ASN A 62 2.16 0.82 -12.76
N ASN A 63 1.38 1.05 -13.81
CA ASN A 63 0.52 2.23 -13.90
C ASN A 63 -0.58 2.27 -12.82
N TYR A 64 -1.04 1.14 -12.31
CA TYR A 64 -2.03 1.09 -11.23
C TYR A 64 -1.41 1.45 -9.90
N GLN A 65 -0.20 0.96 -9.60
CA GLN A 65 0.59 1.37 -8.43
C GLN A 65 0.90 2.87 -8.47
N MET A 66 1.34 3.39 -9.63
CA MET A 66 1.55 4.83 -9.84
C MET A 66 0.28 5.63 -9.56
N LYS A 67 -0.88 5.15 -10.01
CA LYS A 67 -2.17 5.77 -9.77
C LYS A 67 -2.48 5.86 -8.27
N GLU A 68 -2.30 4.77 -7.51
CA GLU A 68 -2.61 4.77 -6.07
C GLU A 68 -1.67 5.70 -5.29
N ILE A 69 -0.38 5.79 -5.70
CA ILE A 69 0.56 6.74 -5.08
C ILE A 69 0.16 8.18 -5.44
N ARG A 70 -0.15 8.47 -6.72
CA ARG A 70 -0.61 9.80 -7.15
C ARG A 70 -1.85 10.25 -6.39
N LEU A 71 -2.87 9.40 -6.29
CA LEU A 71 -4.09 9.71 -5.54
C LEU A 71 -3.79 10.03 -4.07
N GLY A 72 -2.88 9.29 -3.43
CA GLY A 72 -2.47 9.59 -2.07
C GLY A 72 -1.77 10.93 -1.94
N LEU A 73 -0.95 11.33 -2.91
CA LEU A 73 -0.32 12.65 -2.93
C LEU A 73 -1.35 13.77 -3.14
N GLU A 74 -2.35 13.56 -4.00
CA GLU A 74 -3.47 14.49 -4.19
C GLU A 74 -4.29 14.68 -2.90
N ASP A 75 -4.43 13.61 -2.12
CA ASP A 75 -5.09 13.60 -0.81
C ASP A 75 -4.17 14.09 0.33
N ASN A 76 -2.93 14.53 0.04
CA ASN A 76 -1.90 14.95 1.00
C ASN A 76 -1.53 13.87 2.03
N LEU A 77 -1.59 12.60 1.64
CA LEU A 77 -1.22 11.48 2.50
C LEU A 77 0.29 11.21 2.49
N GLU A 78 0.79 10.58 3.55
CA GLU A 78 2.16 10.09 3.61
C GLU A 78 2.34 8.83 2.77
N VAL A 79 2.52 8.99 1.46
CA VAL A 79 2.64 7.87 0.52
C VAL A 79 3.88 7.00 0.72
N SER A 80 4.91 7.50 1.42
CA SER A 80 6.12 6.73 1.73
C SER A 80 5.81 5.42 2.48
N ILE A 81 4.69 5.37 3.20
CA ILE A 81 4.20 4.21 3.93
C ILE A 81 3.93 3.03 2.99
N TYR A 82 3.45 3.28 1.76
CA TYR A 82 3.03 2.22 0.83
C TYR A 82 3.63 2.34 -0.58
N ALA A 83 4.40 3.38 -0.90
CA ALA A 83 5.07 3.54 -2.19
C ALA A 83 6.25 2.55 -2.35
N ASN A 84 5.94 1.27 -2.22
CA ASN A 84 6.84 0.13 -2.35
C ASN A 84 6.28 -0.86 -3.38
N SER A 85 7.10 -1.26 -4.36
CA SER A 85 6.69 -2.17 -5.44
C SER A 85 6.38 -3.60 -4.99
N GLU A 86 6.63 -3.94 -3.72
CA GLU A 86 6.21 -5.22 -3.14
C GLU A 86 4.71 -5.28 -2.86
N PHE A 87 4.04 -4.13 -2.73
CA PHE A 87 2.59 -4.05 -2.66
C PHE A 87 1.99 -4.05 -4.06
N ASP A 88 0.95 -4.85 -4.29
CA ASP A 88 0.12 -4.70 -5.48
C ASP A 88 -0.79 -3.45 -5.36
N GLU A 89 -1.43 -3.06 -6.46
CA GLU A 89 -2.30 -1.88 -6.50
C GLU A 89 -3.51 -1.99 -5.56
N PHE A 90 -4.02 -3.19 -5.32
CA PHE A 90 -5.15 -3.41 -4.42
C PHE A 90 -4.73 -3.28 -2.96
N GLN A 91 -3.53 -3.75 -2.61
CA GLN A 91 -2.94 -3.54 -1.29
C GLN A 91 -2.69 -2.05 -1.04
N MET A 92 -2.11 -1.34 -2.02
CA MET A 92 -1.91 0.11 -1.94
C MET A 92 -3.23 0.86 -1.76
N ASP A 93 -4.31 0.49 -2.46
CA ASP A 93 -5.65 1.08 -2.28
C ASP A 93 -6.16 0.89 -0.85
N GLN A 94 -6.00 -0.32 -0.26
CA GLN A 94 -6.43 -0.56 1.12
C GLN A 94 -5.65 0.29 2.13
N ILE A 95 -4.34 0.45 1.93
CA ILE A 95 -3.50 1.26 2.82
C ILE A 95 -3.88 2.75 2.66
N ARG A 96 -3.99 3.24 1.41
CA ARG A 96 -4.39 4.63 1.12
C ARG A 96 -5.74 4.98 1.76
N ARG A 97 -6.75 4.11 1.62
CA ARG A 97 -8.07 4.32 2.24
C ARG A 97 -7.98 4.33 3.77
N GLY A 98 -7.19 3.45 4.37
CA GLY A 98 -6.97 3.47 5.81
C GLY A 98 -6.34 4.77 6.31
N LEU A 99 -5.38 5.32 5.54
CA LEU A 99 -4.78 6.63 5.85
C LEU A 99 -5.81 7.77 5.72
N LEU A 100 -6.68 7.74 4.69
CA LEU A 100 -7.79 8.70 4.54
C LEU A 100 -8.74 8.66 5.74
N ASP A 101 -9.03 7.47 6.25
CA ASP A 101 -9.90 7.25 7.40
C ASP A 101 -9.18 7.48 8.74
N ASN A 102 -7.91 7.96 8.73
CA ASN A 102 -7.05 8.16 9.90
C ASN A 102 -6.87 6.92 10.79
N LEU A 103 -6.85 5.73 10.18
CA LEU A 103 -6.65 4.47 10.89
C LEU A 103 -5.16 4.17 11.09
N ASP A 104 -4.83 3.38 12.11
CA ASP A 104 -3.48 2.84 12.27
C ASP A 104 -3.20 1.73 11.24
N VAL A 105 -2.74 2.15 10.06
CA VAL A 105 -2.41 1.25 8.96
C VAL A 105 -1.19 0.37 9.23
N SER A 106 -0.35 0.70 10.23
CA SER A 106 0.88 -0.04 10.53
C SER A 106 0.62 -1.52 10.85
N ILE A 107 -0.57 -1.81 11.34
CA ILE A 107 -1.01 -3.17 11.68
C ILE A 107 -1.03 -4.09 10.45
N TYR A 108 -1.43 -3.57 9.28
CA TYR A 108 -1.62 -4.36 8.07
C TYR A 108 -0.75 -3.94 6.87
N THR A 109 0.03 -2.87 6.96
CA THR A 109 0.98 -2.46 5.91
C THR A 109 2.16 -3.43 5.85
N LYS A 110 1.89 -4.64 5.40
CA LYS A 110 2.83 -5.75 5.27
C LYS A 110 2.52 -6.50 3.97
N PRO A 111 3.50 -6.65 3.05
CA PRO A 111 3.28 -7.32 1.75
C PRO A 111 2.73 -8.75 1.87
N ASP A 112 2.98 -9.42 3.01
CA ASP A 112 2.50 -10.78 3.29
C ASP A 112 0.97 -10.89 3.44
N PHE A 113 0.27 -9.78 3.70
CA PHE A 113 -1.18 -9.76 3.71
C PHE A 113 -1.73 -9.57 2.30
N THR A 114 -2.67 -10.39 1.88
CA THR A 114 -3.45 -10.12 0.68
C THR A 114 -4.32 -8.88 0.88
N TRP A 115 -4.69 -8.19 -0.21
CA TRP A 115 -5.57 -7.02 -0.11
C TRP A 115 -6.92 -7.33 0.59
N LYS A 116 -7.45 -8.59 0.45
CA LYS A 116 -8.68 -9.03 1.14
C LYS A 116 -8.49 -9.12 2.64
N GLN A 117 -7.32 -9.59 3.10
CA GLN A 117 -6.98 -9.61 4.52
C GLN A 117 -6.83 -8.19 5.05
N MET A 118 -6.09 -7.32 4.35
CA MET A 118 -5.96 -5.90 4.70
C MET A 118 -7.33 -5.23 4.81
N TRP A 119 -8.24 -5.51 3.87
CA TRP A 119 -9.61 -5.01 3.90
C TRP A 119 -10.37 -5.43 5.16
N GLN A 120 -10.29 -6.72 5.57
CA GLN A 120 -10.96 -7.18 6.79
C GLN A 120 -10.37 -6.54 8.05
N ILE A 121 -9.05 -6.31 8.09
CA ILE A 121 -8.39 -5.64 9.21
C ILE A 121 -8.85 -4.17 9.25
N LYS A 122 -8.83 -3.47 8.10
CA LYS A 122 -9.30 -2.09 7.97
C LYS A 122 -10.73 -1.93 8.49
N LEU A 123 -11.65 -2.78 8.03
CA LEU A 123 -13.04 -2.76 8.50
C LEU A 123 -13.17 -2.99 10.02
N GLY A 124 -12.30 -3.80 10.62
CA GLY A 124 -12.29 -3.99 12.07
C GLY A 124 -11.81 -2.75 12.81
N LEU A 125 -10.81 -2.06 12.27
CA LEU A 125 -10.33 -0.79 12.84
C LEU A 125 -11.42 0.31 12.75
N GLU A 126 -12.16 0.39 11.63
CA GLU A 126 -13.32 1.29 11.49
C GLU A 126 -14.39 1.01 12.54
N ASP A 127 -14.61 -0.25 12.85
CA ASP A 127 -15.55 -0.69 13.89
C ASP A 127 -14.96 -0.59 15.33
N ASN A 128 -13.75 -0.05 15.52
CA ASN A 128 -13.01 0.06 16.79
C ASN A 128 -12.80 -1.30 17.50
N LEU A 129 -12.63 -2.38 16.74
CA LEU A 129 -12.37 -3.71 17.27
C LEU A 129 -10.88 -3.93 17.53
N ASP A 130 -10.55 -4.80 18.50
CA ASP A 130 -9.18 -5.29 18.69
C ASP A 130 -8.80 -6.26 17.56
N VAL A 131 -8.30 -5.71 16.47
CA VAL A 131 -7.90 -6.48 15.28
C VAL A 131 -6.68 -7.38 15.52
N SER A 132 -5.91 -7.16 16.61
CA SER A 132 -4.72 -7.97 16.92
C SER A 132 -5.04 -9.46 17.06
N ILE A 133 -6.27 -9.76 17.40
CA ILE A 133 -6.79 -11.13 17.56
C ILE A 133 -6.69 -11.89 16.23
N TYR A 134 -7.00 -11.25 15.09
CA TYR A 134 -7.10 -11.89 13.78
C TYR A 134 -6.19 -11.30 12.70
N ALA A 135 -5.54 -10.16 12.91
CA ALA A 135 -4.59 -9.58 11.97
C ALA A 135 -3.30 -10.40 11.88
N LYS A 136 -3.41 -11.64 11.41
CA LYS A 136 -2.34 -12.63 11.29
C LYS A 136 -2.41 -13.26 9.90
N LYS A 137 -1.29 -13.35 9.20
CA LYS A 137 -1.20 -13.86 7.81
C LYS A 137 -1.76 -15.29 7.63
N ASP A 138 -1.72 -16.08 8.71
CA ASP A 138 -2.16 -17.47 8.69
C ASP A 138 -3.70 -17.61 8.68
N PHE A 139 -4.45 -16.53 8.95
CA PHE A 139 -5.89 -16.51 8.78
C PHE A 139 -6.27 -16.15 7.34
N SER A 140 -7.16 -16.93 6.73
CA SER A 140 -7.77 -16.50 5.47
C SER A 140 -8.64 -15.25 5.69
N TRP A 141 -8.89 -14.49 4.62
CA TRP A 141 -9.75 -13.31 4.72
C TRP A 141 -11.18 -13.67 5.18
N GLU A 142 -11.70 -14.87 4.82
CA GLU A 142 -12.98 -15.39 5.28
C GLU A 142 -12.98 -15.66 6.79
N GLN A 143 -11.88 -16.21 7.31
CA GLN A 143 -11.72 -16.44 8.74
C GLN A 143 -11.65 -15.11 9.49
N MET A 144 -10.85 -14.15 8.99
CA MET A 144 -10.80 -12.80 9.54
C MET A 144 -12.17 -12.14 9.57
N LYS A 145 -12.92 -12.23 8.44
CA LYS A 145 -14.29 -11.72 8.35
C LYS A 145 -15.20 -12.32 9.42
N LYS A 146 -15.15 -13.63 9.59
CA LYS A 146 -16.03 -14.33 10.53
C LYS A 146 -15.69 -13.97 11.99
N ILE A 147 -14.40 -13.88 12.32
CA ILE A 147 -13.96 -13.43 13.66
C ILE A 147 -14.43 -12.00 13.91
N LYS A 148 -14.21 -11.10 12.96
CA LYS A 148 -14.66 -9.71 13.03
C LYS A 148 -16.18 -9.61 13.24
N ASP A 149 -16.97 -10.36 12.46
CA ASP A 149 -18.44 -10.37 12.55
C ASP A 149 -18.92 -10.86 13.92
N PHE A 150 -18.26 -11.87 14.51
CA PHE A 150 -18.57 -12.34 15.86
C PHE A 150 -18.21 -11.29 16.92
N MET A 151 -17.03 -10.67 16.82
CA MET A 151 -16.61 -9.61 17.75
C MET A 151 -17.58 -8.43 17.71
N LYS A 152 -18.04 -8.03 16.50
CA LYS A 152 -19.02 -6.95 16.32
C LYS A 152 -20.37 -7.25 16.98
N GLN A 153 -20.75 -8.53 17.09
CA GLN A 153 -21.96 -9.00 17.74
C GLN A 153 -21.76 -9.27 19.25
N GLY A 154 -20.55 -9.08 19.79
CA GLY A 154 -20.20 -9.40 21.18
C GLY A 154 -20.24 -10.91 21.50
N LEU A 155 -20.09 -11.77 20.47
CA LEU A 155 -20.10 -13.22 20.61
C LEU A 155 -18.73 -13.75 21.04
N ASP A 156 -18.73 -14.84 21.82
CA ASP A 156 -17.49 -15.53 22.20
C ASP A 156 -16.85 -16.21 20.98
N ILE A 157 -15.69 -15.70 20.59
CA ILE A 157 -14.90 -16.23 19.48
C ILE A 157 -14.08 -17.46 19.83
N SER A 158 -13.97 -17.82 21.13
CA SER A 158 -13.10 -18.91 21.60
C SER A 158 -13.47 -20.25 21.00
N ILE A 159 -14.77 -20.51 20.84
CA ILE A 159 -15.30 -21.75 20.24
C ILE A 159 -14.90 -21.82 18.75
N TYR A 160 -15.04 -20.70 18.03
CA TYR A 160 -14.67 -20.65 16.63
C TYR A 160 -13.16 -20.82 16.42
N MET A 161 -12.34 -20.15 17.24
CA MET A 161 -10.89 -20.28 17.19
C MET A 161 -10.42 -21.70 17.41
N LYS A 162 -11.04 -22.44 18.36
CA LYS A 162 -10.75 -23.87 18.62
C LYS A 162 -11.18 -24.77 17.46
N SER A 163 -12.32 -24.50 16.82
CA SER A 163 -12.85 -25.34 15.74
C SER A 163 -12.06 -25.25 14.43
N THR A 164 -11.33 -24.14 14.22
CA THR A 164 -10.58 -23.89 12.97
C THR A 164 -9.19 -24.51 12.95
N ASN A 165 -8.80 -25.35 13.92
CA ASN A 165 -7.47 -25.96 14.09
C ASN A 165 -6.28 -24.97 14.20
N ILE A 166 -6.52 -23.69 14.15
CA ILE A 166 -5.48 -22.64 14.19
C ILE A 166 -4.74 -22.64 15.53
N VAL A 167 -5.40 -23.11 16.58
CA VAL A 167 -4.78 -23.26 17.92
C VAL A 167 -3.93 -24.53 18.01
N LYS A 168 -4.28 -25.60 17.28
CA LYS A 168 -3.58 -26.91 17.37
C LYS A 168 -2.15 -26.86 16.81
N GLU A 169 -1.89 -26.07 15.79
CA GLU A 169 -0.54 -25.99 15.20
C GLU A 169 0.49 -25.28 16.10
N LYS A 170 0.04 -24.42 17.02
CA LYS A 170 0.95 -23.77 17.99
C LYS A 170 1.32 -24.68 19.14
N GLU A 171 0.45 -25.58 19.57
CA GLU A 171 0.76 -26.56 20.62
C GLU A 171 1.72 -27.63 20.16
N ILE A 172 1.65 -28.03 18.85
CA ILE A 172 2.52 -29.04 18.27
C ILE A 172 3.94 -28.51 18.01
N ARG A 173 4.14 -27.20 17.79
CA ARG A 173 5.46 -26.59 17.55
C ARG A 173 6.21 -26.23 18.84
N ASN A 174 5.58 -26.31 20.00
CA ASN A 174 6.16 -25.98 21.29
C ASN A 174 6.43 -27.23 22.17
N ASN A 175 6.26 -28.45 21.66
CA ASN A 175 6.69 -29.73 22.19
C ASN A 175 7.76 -30.36 21.27
#